data_2a90384346df0253d8e9b8180e30093b
#
_entry.id   2a90384346df0253d8e9b8180e30093b
#
_cell.length_a   1.000
_cell.length_b   1.000
_cell.length_c   1.000
_cell.angle_alpha   90.00
_cell.angle_beta   90.00
_cell.angle_gamma   90.00
#
_symmetry.space_group_name_H-M   'P 1'
#
loop_
_entity.id
_entity.type
_entity.pdbx_description
1 polymer ?
#
loop_
_entity_poly.entity_id
_entity_poly.type
_entity_poly.pdbx_seq_one_letter_code
_entity_poly.pdbx_strand_id
1 'polypeptide(L)'
;MDNSSVPQQTIDTITENNNRWHRVSPLAILYYIEKLFVILLNNIFYMLPALFVLWDKIQANPWIAASIIGVLLSIITFFSIWSFVVFRYRLSEGTVEVKSGIFSKKHVNLPFNRIQNVKIEQPFYYRIFNFSSMAFDSGGSLNQEARLIALPLSFAKTLQIEINEYKSNSTNTVSSFDVNNEYQLDSDNSTAASDEVVENTRSIGDLILHGITSNRLYILLAALAPFVDDIFSFAGEKLEGMGIDIQAHLDNDPAWQIGVWAISLLLLVIGLMTLLSIIGAIIMFYGYTLSRTHDKYIRRSGLITKHEVSVPLSRIQIALMKQDLLDIVFGRINLRLDQLNAQISSMNAGGNDTSKLLVPSVFAYECRDIIEHVFPSHNLHNTDFMAISKRFIIRYVSFIVLPITGVLSYSSYYNEGLSPMVPVAVFIVLAVLVYGRWLRWGYQINETYLYIQKGLLGRDKYCLPITKIQKITFSQSYFMEKNKLASLKIYLASGSYHIPMIDQDHAKTIYDYVLYKVESEAKAWM
;
A
#
# COMPACT_ATOMS: atom_id res chain seq x y z
N MET A 1 -1.04 -42.50 -3.53
CA MET A 1 -1.33 -43.12 -2.24
C MET A 1 -0.37 -42.51 -1.25
N ASP A 2 -0.83 -41.51 -0.52
CA ASP A 2 -0.41 -41.27 0.86
C ASP A 2 -1.42 -40.31 1.49
N ASN A 3 -2.31 -40.92 2.23
CA ASN A 3 -3.33 -40.23 3.04
C ASN A 3 -2.66 -39.73 4.31
N SER A 4 -2.27 -38.47 4.39
CA SER A 4 -1.94 -37.83 5.66
C SER A 4 -3.21 -37.27 6.32
N SER A 5 -3.99 -38.18 6.92
CA SER A 5 -4.99 -37.84 7.92
C SER A 5 -4.30 -37.12 9.09
N VAL A 6 -4.69 -35.89 9.36
CA VAL A 6 -4.29 -35.14 10.55
C VAL A 6 -4.71 -35.98 11.78
N PRO A 7 -3.80 -36.28 12.71
CA PRO A 7 -4.17 -37.11 13.87
C PRO A 7 -5.22 -36.40 14.71
N GLN A 8 -6.35 -37.03 14.91
CA GLN A 8 -7.46 -36.58 15.76
C GLN A 8 -6.99 -36.22 17.19
N GLN A 9 -5.90 -36.84 17.67
CA GLN A 9 -5.25 -36.50 18.94
C GLN A 9 -4.72 -35.05 19.01
N THR A 10 -4.49 -34.36 17.89
CA THR A 10 -4.04 -32.96 17.90
C THR A 10 -5.21 -32.00 18.12
N ILE A 11 -6.41 -32.39 17.73
CA ILE A 11 -7.65 -31.60 17.90
C ILE A 11 -8.13 -31.67 19.36
N ASP A 12 -8.08 -32.84 19.96
CA ASP A 12 -8.50 -33.06 21.35
C ASP A 12 -7.58 -32.38 22.37
N THR A 13 -6.28 -32.25 22.05
CA THR A 13 -5.29 -31.52 22.88
C THR A 13 -5.48 -30.00 22.84
N ILE A 14 -6.09 -29.47 21.79
CA ILE A 14 -6.38 -28.03 21.65
C ILE A 14 -7.60 -27.65 22.48
N THR A 15 -8.62 -28.51 22.54
CA THR A 15 -9.87 -28.24 23.28
C THR A 15 -9.71 -28.37 24.79
N GLU A 16 -8.85 -29.22 25.29
CA GLU A 16 -8.71 -29.48 26.74
C GLU A 16 -7.84 -28.43 27.49
N ASN A 17 -7.06 -27.60 26.78
CA ASN A 17 -6.14 -26.64 27.37
C ASN A 17 -6.56 -25.16 27.17
N ASN A 18 -7.80 -24.92 26.81
CA ASN A 18 -8.31 -23.67 26.23
C ASN A 18 -8.40 -22.45 27.16
N ASN A 19 -8.04 -22.56 28.44
CA ASN A 19 -8.19 -21.45 29.39
C ASN A 19 -6.87 -20.97 30.04
N ARG A 20 -5.72 -21.48 29.59
CA ARG A 20 -4.40 -21.09 30.13
C ARG A 20 -3.69 -20.08 29.24
N TRP A 21 -2.90 -19.19 29.85
CA TRP A 21 -2.03 -18.28 29.14
C TRP A 21 -0.82 -19.02 28.59
N HIS A 22 -0.69 -19.02 27.28
CA HIS A 22 0.42 -19.64 26.58
C HIS A 22 1.51 -18.61 26.27
N ARG A 23 2.77 -19.07 26.25
CA ARG A 23 3.90 -18.32 25.73
C ARG A 23 4.10 -18.68 24.26
N VAL A 24 4.57 -17.72 23.47
CA VAL A 24 5.00 -17.96 22.08
C VAL A 24 6.34 -18.70 22.05
N SER A 25 6.71 -19.26 20.91
CA SER A 25 8.00 -19.89 20.72
C SER A 25 9.15 -18.88 20.92
N PRO A 26 10.34 -19.28 21.42
CA PRO A 26 11.53 -18.44 21.49
C PRO A 26 11.92 -17.77 20.17
N LEU A 27 11.52 -18.35 19.03
CA LEU A 27 11.68 -17.75 17.71
C LEU A 27 10.99 -16.37 17.57
N ALA A 28 10.06 -16.03 18.45
CA ALA A 28 9.47 -14.69 18.52
C ALA A 28 10.50 -13.57 18.76
N ILE A 29 11.64 -13.88 19.36
CA ILE A 29 12.74 -12.92 19.55
C ILE A 29 13.21 -12.38 18.20
N LEU A 30 13.31 -13.21 17.17
CA LEU A 30 13.71 -12.80 15.82
C LEU A 30 12.74 -11.77 15.24
N TYR A 31 11.43 -11.94 15.43
CA TYR A 31 10.43 -10.97 15.02
C TYR A 31 10.61 -9.62 15.73
N TYR A 32 10.89 -9.63 17.03
CA TYR A 32 11.10 -8.38 17.77
C TYR A 32 12.40 -7.69 17.36
N ILE A 33 13.47 -8.45 17.08
CA ILE A 33 14.74 -7.89 16.56
C ILE A 33 14.47 -7.22 15.21
N GLU A 34 13.82 -7.91 14.27
CA GLU A 34 13.44 -7.35 12.96
C GLU A 34 12.60 -6.07 13.13
N LYS A 35 11.58 -6.11 13.99
CA LYS A 35 10.71 -4.96 14.22
C LYS A 35 11.48 -3.75 14.75
N LEU A 36 12.35 -3.93 15.74
CA LEU A 36 13.16 -2.85 16.30
C LEU A 36 14.18 -2.34 15.27
N PHE A 37 14.78 -3.23 14.50
CA PHE A 37 15.69 -2.87 13.42
C PHE A 37 15.00 -2.04 12.33
N VAL A 38 13.80 -2.42 11.91
CA VAL A 38 12.98 -1.65 10.95
C VAL A 38 12.60 -0.28 11.51
N ILE A 39 12.26 -0.18 12.81
CA ILE A 39 12.02 1.11 13.47
C ILE A 39 13.27 1.97 13.42
N LEU A 40 14.44 1.41 13.69
CA LEU A 40 15.72 2.13 13.61
C LEU A 40 15.98 2.65 12.19
N LEU A 41 15.83 1.79 11.18
CA LEU A 41 16.01 2.17 9.77
C LEU A 41 15.05 3.28 9.34
N ASN A 42 13.79 3.19 9.73
CA ASN A 42 12.78 4.21 9.38
C ASN A 42 13.05 5.57 10.06
N ASN A 43 13.85 5.57 11.14
CA ASN A 43 14.21 6.79 11.87
C ASN A 43 15.68 7.19 11.64
N ILE A 44 16.38 6.57 10.69
CA ILE A 44 17.81 6.82 10.44
C ILE A 44 18.08 8.29 10.12
N PHE A 45 17.15 8.97 9.43
CA PHE A 45 17.26 10.39 9.11
C PHE A 45 17.40 11.30 10.34
N TYR A 46 16.76 10.93 11.45
CA TYR A 46 16.89 11.68 12.71
C TYR A 46 18.23 11.45 13.40
N MET A 47 18.93 10.38 13.03
CA MET A 47 20.26 10.05 13.57
C MET A 47 21.40 10.67 12.74
N LEU A 48 21.15 11.08 11.48
CA LEU A 48 22.18 11.64 10.60
C LEU A 48 22.91 12.87 11.18
N PRO A 49 22.25 13.86 11.79
CA PRO A 49 22.96 15.00 12.39
C PRO A 49 23.95 14.56 13.48
N ALA A 50 23.57 13.57 14.30
CA ALA A 50 24.46 13.05 15.34
C ALA A 50 25.63 12.25 14.74
N LEU A 51 25.40 11.48 13.69
CA LEU A 51 26.45 10.78 12.96
C LEU A 51 27.40 11.76 12.28
N PHE A 52 26.90 12.85 11.73
CA PHE A 52 27.72 13.90 11.11
C PHE A 52 28.65 14.55 12.15
N VAL A 53 28.15 14.92 13.32
CA VAL A 53 28.99 15.49 14.42
C VAL A 53 30.04 14.50 14.93
N LEU A 54 29.76 13.21 14.86
CA LEU A 54 30.67 12.16 15.31
C LEU A 54 31.61 11.66 14.19
N TRP A 55 31.45 12.10 12.95
CA TRP A 55 32.12 11.56 11.78
C TRP A 55 33.66 11.65 11.89
N ASP A 56 34.19 12.81 12.24
CA ASP A 56 35.63 13.01 12.40
C ASP A 56 36.23 12.13 13.51
N LYS A 57 35.49 11.95 14.61
CA LYS A 57 35.88 11.07 15.70
C LYS A 57 35.84 9.59 15.31
N ILE A 58 34.90 9.21 14.50
CA ILE A 58 34.75 7.83 13.96
C ILE A 58 35.90 7.53 12.99
N GLN A 59 36.23 8.47 12.10
CA GLN A 59 37.39 8.32 11.21
C GLN A 59 38.73 8.22 11.97
N ALA A 60 38.91 9.05 12.98
CA ALA A 60 40.12 9.04 13.79
C ALA A 60 40.23 7.78 14.65
N ASN A 61 39.10 7.18 15.06
CA ASN A 61 39.10 5.99 15.90
C ASN A 61 37.92 5.06 15.55
N PRO A 62 38.13 4.04 14.69
CA PRO A 62 37.07 3.11 14.25
C PRO A 62 36.42 2.33 15.40
N TRP A 63 37.09 2.21 16.57
CA TRP A 63 36.52 1.54 17.75
C TRP A 63 35.29 2.27 18.31
N ILE A 64 35.17 3.58 18.08
CA ILE A 64 33.99 4.34 18.47
C ILE A 64 32.75 3.84 17.69
N ALA A 65 32.86 3.64 16.37
CA ALA A 65 31.81 3.07 15.58
C ALA A 65 31.41 1.66 16.04
N ALA A 66 32.42 0.80 16.29
CA ALA A 66 32.19 -0.55 16.80
C ALA A 66 31.49 -0.54 18.17
N SER A 67 31.84 0.39 19.05
CA SER A 67 31.19 0.55 20.34
C SER A 67 29.74 1.01 20.22
N ILE A 68 29.44 1.99 19.35
CA ILE A 68 28.10 2.48 19.10
C ILE A 68 27.20 1.33 18.54
N ILE A 69 27.70 0.60 17.55
CA ILE A 69 26.99 -0.54 16.97
C ILE A 69 26.77 -1.62 18.04
N GLY A 70 27.78 -1.94 18.85
CA GLY A 70 27.70 -2.92 19.94
C GLY A 70 26.63 -2.55 20.99
N VAL A 71 26.58 -1.29 21.39
CA VAL A 71 25.56 -0.78 22.31
C VAL A 71 24.16 -0.85 21.69
N LEU A 72 24.01 -0.43 20.44
CA LEU A 72 22.72 -0.51 19.74
C LEU A 72 22.22 -1.95 19.62
N LEU A 73 23.08 -2.89 19.23
CA LEU A 73 22.71 -4.31 19.13
C LEU A 73 22.35 -4.88 20.51
N SER A 74 23.06 -4.50 21.56
CA SER A 74 22.74 -4.92 22.93
C SER A 74 21.39 -4.40 23.38
N ILE A 75 21.08 -3.14 23.10
CA ILE A 75 19.77 -2.53 23.40
C ILE A 75 18.66 -3.25 22.63
N ILE A 76 18.83 -3.46 21.33
CA ILE A 76 17.85 -4.16 20.50
C ILE A 76 17.61 -5.58 21.05
N THR A 77 18.64 -6.31 21.34
CA THR A 77 18.56 -7.68 21.87
C THR A 77 17.87 -7.70 23.23
N PHE A 78 18.23 -6.80 24.14
CA PHE A 78 17.62 -6.69 25.46
C PHE A 78 16.11 -6.42 25.37
N PHE A 79 15.67 -5.42 24.60
CA PHE A 79 14.26 -5.11 24.44
C PHE A 79 13.49 -6.21 23.69
N SER A 80 14.13 -6.93 22.78
CA SER A 80 13.52 -8.06 22.08
C SER A 80 13.24 -9.23 23.03
N ILE A 81 14.22 -9.57 23.88
CA ILE A 81 14.04 -10.62 24.90
C ILE A 81 12.96 -10.20 25.91
N TRP A 82 12.98 -8.95 26.34
CA TRP A 82 11.97 -8.45 27.29
C TRP A 82 10.56 -8.49 26.67
N SER A 83 10.39 -8.06 25.40
CA SER A 83 9.13 -8.16 24.69
C SER A 83 8.61 -9.60 24.60
N PHE A 84 9.51 -10.56 24.33
CA PHE A 84 9.20 -12.00 24.31
C PHE A 84 8.70 -12.50 25.67
N VAL A 85 9.35 -12.14 26.76
CA VAL A 85 8.98 -12.59 28.12
C VAL A 85 7.60 -12.05 28.54
N VAL A 86 7.29 -10.82 28.14
CA VAL A 86 6.01 -10.15 28.49
C VAL A 86 4.86 -10.63 27.62
N PHE A 87 5.12 -11.06 26.38
CA PHE A 87 4.08 -11.45 25.43
C PHE A 87 3.45 -12.78 25.85
N ARG A 88 2.11 -12.80 25.92
CA ARG A 88 1.30 -14.00 26.19
C ARG A 88 0.01 -13.95 25.39
N TYR A 89 -0.48 -15.11 25.01
CA TYR A 89 -1.77 -15.24 24.36
C TYR A 89 -2.62 -16.35 25.01
N ARG A 90 -3.91 -16.25 24.84
CA ARG A 90 -4.89 -17.24 25.27
C ARG A 90 -5.95 -17.36 24.17
N LEU A 91 -6.30 -18.58 23.84
CA LEU A 91 -7.46 -18.89 23.04
C LEU A 91 -8.53 -19.41 24.00
N SER A 92 -9.64 -18.72 24.09
CA SER A 92 -10.80 -19.13 24.86
C SER A 92 -11.95 -19.39 23.90
N GLU A 93 -13.00 -20.06 24.31
CA GLU A 93 -14.13 -20.39 23.44
C GLU A 93 -14.63 -19.20 22.65
N GLY A 94 -14.29 -19.16 21.35
CA GLY A 94 -14.66 -18.08 20.43
C GLY A 94 -13.94 -16.74 20.61
N THR A 95 -12.80 -16.68 21.33
CA THR A 95 -12.04 -15.43 21.52
C THR A 95 -10.53 -15.61 21.45
N VAL A 96 -9.83 -14.62 20.87
CA VAL A 96 -8.37 -14.50 20.91
C VAL A 96 -8.00 -13.39 21.89
N GLU A 97 -7.27 -13.72 22.93
CA GLU A 97 -6.75 -12.75 23.89
C GLU A 97 -5.23 -12.64 23.75
N VAL A 98 -4.72 -11.41 23.74
CA VAL A 98 -3.30 -11.13 23.65
C VAL A 98 -2.89 -10.10 24.69
N LYS A 99 -1.85 -10.41 25.46
CA LYS A 99 -1.16 -9.47 26.37
C LYS A 99 0.20 -9.13 25.81
N SER A 100 0.47 -7.86 25.66
CA SER A 100 1.73 -7.36 25.11
C SER A 100 2.11 -6.00 25.69
N GLY A 101 3.32 -5.54 25.43
CA GLY A 101 3.82 -4.22 25.79
C GLY A 101 4.69 -4.21 27.05
N ILE A 102 5.86 -3.54 26.95
CA ILE A 102 6.84 -3.41 28.02
C ILE A 102 6.46 -2.26 28.94
N PHE A 103 6.35 -1.05 28.41
CA PHE A 103 6.06 0.17 29.17
C PHE A 103 4.56 0.42 29.30
N SER A 104 3.81 0.17 28.23
CA SER A 104 2.35 0.26 28.19
C SER A 104 1.77 -1.12 27.97
N LYS A 105 1.17 -1.69 28.99
CA LYS A 105 0.52 -3.01 28.90
C LYS A 105 -0.73 -2.91 28.05
N LYS A 106 -0.73 -3.61 26.93
CA LYS A 106 -1.89 -3.73 26.03
C LYS A 106 -2.51 -5.12 26.24
N HIS A 107 -3.78 -5.16 26.58
CA HIS A 107 -4.60 -6.36 26.62
C HIS A 107 -5.68 -6.24 25.56
N VAL A 108 -5.64 -7.12 24.58
CA VAL A 108 -6.61 -7.17 23.50
C VAL A 108 -7.41 -8.45 23.64
N ASN A 109 -8.72 -8.33 23.67
CA ASN A 109 -9.67 -9.43 23.62
C ASN A 109 -10.50 -9.29 22.35
N LEU A 110 -10.38 -10.25 21.44
CA LEU A 110 -10.97 -10.20 20.11
C LEU A 110 -11.85 -11.44 19.89
N PRO A 111 -13.19 -11.29 19.97
CA PRO A 111 -14.12 -12.37 19.67
C PRO A 111 -14.06 -12.79 18.19
N PHE A 112 -14.18 -14.08 17.89
CA PHE A 112 -14.10 -14.63 16.54
C PHE A 112 -15.14 -14.03 15.59
N ASN A 113 -16.34 -13.71 16.07
CA ASN A 113 -17.39 -13.05 15.29
C ASN A 113 -17.01 -11.62 14.84
N ARG A 114 -16.09 -10.95 15.57
CA ARG A 114 -15.58 -9.62 15.20
C ARG A 114 -14.35 -9.67 14.30
N ILE A 115 -13.67 -10.81 14.20
CA ILE A 115 -12.53 -10.98 13.30
C ILE A 115 -13.06 -10.95 11.86
N GLN A 116 -12.69 -9.98 11.09
CA GLN A 116 -13.12 -9.88 9.69
C GLN A 116 -12.12 -10.49 8.73
N ASN A 117 -10.82 -10.37 9.01
CA ASN A 117 -9.78 -10.92 8.18
C ASN A 117 -8.65 -11.53 9.02
N VAL A 118 -8.11 -12.65 8.52
CA VAL A 118 -6.98 -13.35 9.11
C VAL A 118 -5.85 -13.36 8.07
N LYS A 119 -4.71 -12.78 8.43
CA LYS A 119 -3.51 -12.72 7.59
C LYS A 119 -2.45 -13.62 8.18
N ILE A 120 -1.88 -14.51 7.36
CA ILE A 120 -0.74 -15.34 7.74
C ILE A 120 0.50 -14.78 7.04
N GLU A 121 1.51 -14.46 7.84
CA GLU A 121 2.80 -13.95 7.36
C GLU A 121 3.89 -14.93 7.78
N GLN A 122 4.75 -15.28 6.83
CA GLN A 122 5.85 -16.20 7.06
C GLN A 122 7.16 -15.57 6.58
N PRO A 123 7.86 -14.77 7.42
CA PRO A 123 9.19 -14.27 7.16
C PRO A 123 10.18 -15.41 6.87
N PHE A 124 11.28 -15.11 6.16
CA PHE A 124 12.26 -16.13 5.76
C PHE A 124 12.83 -16.92 6.95
N TYR A 125 13.08 -16.26 8.07
CA TYR A 125 13.59 -16.91 9.28
C TYR A 125 12.55 -17.84 9.95
N TYR A 126 11.25 -17.60 9.75
CA TYR A 126 10.19 -18.52 10.20
C TYR A 126 10.00 -19.69 9.22
N ARG A 127 10.28 -19.51 7.94
CA ARG A 127 10.14 -20.58 6.94
C ARG A 127 11.07 -21.76 7.21
N ILE A 128 12.31 -21.50 7.66
CA ILE A 128 13.29 -22.53 7.97
C ILE A 128 12.77 -23.47 9.06
N PHE A 129 11.97 -22.94 10.00
CA PHE A 129 11.47 -23.70 11.15
C PHE A 129 9.96 -24.01 11.03
N ASN A 130 9.32 -23.76 9.88
CA ASN A 130 7.87 -23.94 9.68
C ASN A 130 6.99 -23.18 10.68
N PHE A 131 7.40 -21.96 11.06
CA PHE A 131 6.62 -21.04 11.90
C PHE A 131 5.97 -19.94 11.05
N SER A 132 5.01 -19.22 11.65
CA SER A 132 4.31 -18.10 11.03
C SER A 132 3.85 -17.09 12.09
N SER A 133 3.44 -15.92 11.64
CA SER A 133 2.69 -14.94 12.43
C SER A 133 1.28 -14.83 11.87
N MET A 134 0.28 -14.66 12.75
CA MET A 134 -1.09 -14.37 12.38
C MET A 134 -1.47 -12.96 12.82
N ALA A 135 -2.07 -12.19 11.94
CA ALA A 135 -2.64 -10.89 12.26
C ALA A 135 -4.16 -10.92 12.05
N PHE A 136 -4.88 -10.38 13.01
CA PHE A 136 -6.33 -10.31 13.01
C PHE A 136 -6.79 -8.88 12.85
N ASP A 137 -7.67 -8.65 11.86
CA ASP A 137 -8.31 -7.37 11.61
C ASP A 137 -9.78 -7.46 12.05
N SER A 138 -10.26 -6.51 12.85
CA SER A 138 -11.68 -6.40 13.18
C SER A 138 -12.38 -5.32 12.37
N GLY A 139 -13.71 -5.36 12.34
CA GLY A 139 -14.54 -4.46 11.54
C GLY A 139 -14.59 -3.01 11.98
N GLY A 140 -14.13 -2.69 13.17
CA GLY A 140 -14.24 -1.35 13.75
C GLY A 140 -12.91 -0.65 14.00
N SER A 141 -11.77 -1.34 13.88
CA SER A 141 -10.47 -0.76 14.17
C SER A 141 -9.71 -0.31 12.93
N LEU A 142 -9.00 0.79 13.09
CA LEU A 142 -8.15 1.39 12.05
C LEU A 142 -6.82 0.63 11.83
N ASN A 143 -6.46 -0.26 12.77
CA ASN A 143 -5.22 -1.03 12.77
C ASN A 143 -5.50 -2.50 13.08
N GLN A 144 -4.52 -3.36 12.81
CA GLN A 144 -4.55 -4.75 13.27
C GLN A 144 -4.74 -4.78 14.80
N GLU A 145 -5.83 -5.37 15.27
CA GLU A 145 -6.15 -5.36 16.70
C GLU A 145 -5.28 -6.32 17.49
N ALA A 146 -5.09 -7.52 16.95
CA ALA A 146 -4.28 -8.54 17.58
C ALA A 146 -3.32 -9.19 16.58
N ARG A 147 -2.14 -9.56 17.05
CA ARG A 147 -1.16 -10.35 16.30
C ARG A 147 -0.59 -11.45 17.19
N LEU A 148 -0.67 -12.69 16.72
CA LEU A 148 0.04 -13.82 17.29
C LEU A 148 1.33 -14.04 16.51
N ILE A 149 2.45 -14.21 17.21
CA ILE A 149 3.79 -14.33 16.64
C ILE A 149 4.38 -15.71 16.92
N ALA A 150 5.23 -16.20 16.01
CA ALA A 150 5.97 -17.45 16.15
C ALA A 150 5.08 -18.65 16.52
N LEU A 151 4.00 -18.83 15.77
CA LEU A 151 3.14 -20.02 15.84
C LEU A 151 3.59 -21.06 14.79
N PRO A 152 3.50 -22.37 15.08
CA PRO A 152 3.65 -23.39 14.06
C PRO A 152 2.67 -23.15 12.90
N LEU A 153 3.14 -23.32 11.66
CA LEU A 153 2.33 -23.03 10.46
C LEU A 153 1.06 -23.90 10.39
N SER A 154 1.16 -25.17 10.80
CA SER A 154 0.00 -26.08 10.90
C SER A 154 -1.06 -25.50 11.85
N PHE A 155 -0.66 -25.11 13.05
CA PHE A 155 -1.55 -24.52 14.05
C PHE A 155 -2.21 -23.23 13.54
N ALA A 156 -1.44 -22.35 12.87
CA ALA A 156 -1.97 -21.12 12.29
C ALA A 156 -3.05 -21.41 11.24
N LYS A 157 -2.86 -22.40 10.37
CA LYS A 157 -3.85 -22.82 9.38
C LYS A 157 -5.11 -23.43 10.02
N THR A 158 -4.95 -24.29 11.00
CA THR A 158 -6.09 -24.88 11.73
C THR A 158 -6.91 -23.79 12.42
N LEU A 159 -6.26 -22.85 13.12
CA LEU A 159 -6.94 -21.73 13.75
C LEU A 159 -7.66 -20.81 12.73
N GLN A 160 -7.10 -20.63 11.55
CA GLN A 160 -7.75 -19.88 10.47
C GLN A 160 -9.03 -20.58 9.99
N ILE A 161 -9.01 -21.91 9.87
CA ILE A 161 -10.18 -22.72 9.48
C ILE A 161 -11.24 -22.62 10.59
N GLU A 162 -10.88 -22.84 11.85
CA GLU A 162 -11.78 -22.76 13.02
C GLU A 162 -12.49 -21.40 13.12
N ILE A 163 -11.75 -20.30 12.95
CA ILE A 163 -12.35 -18.95 12.93
C ILE A 163 -13.34 -18.80 11.78
N ASN A 164 -13.03 -19.36 10.60
CA ASN A 164 -13.92 -19.27 9.44
C ASN A 164 -15.19 -20.13 9.64
N GLU A 165 -15.07 -21.32 10.19
CA GLU A 165 -16.20 -22.20 10.51
C GLU A 165 -17.11 -21.59 11.59
N TYR A 166 -16.52 -21.00 12.64
CA TYR A 166 -17.28 -20.30 13.68
C TYR A 166 -18.14 -19.16 13.10
N LYS A 167 -17.63 -18.45 12.11
CA LYS A 167 -18.38 -17.41 11.41
C LYS A 167 -19.53 -17.97 10.58
N SER A 168 -19.31 -19.05 9.83
CA SER A 168 -20.34 -19.65 8.99
C SER A 168 -21.50 -20.19 9.84
N ASN A 169 -21.20 -20.81 10.95
CA ASN A 169 -22.21 -21.34 11.88
C ASN A 169 -23.01 -20.23 12.57
N SER A 170 -22.37 -19.10 12.94
CA SER A 170 -23.08 -17.96 13.54
C SER A 170 -24.00 -17.23 12.56
N THR A 171 -23.71 -17.27 11.27
CA THR A 171 -24.56 -16.67 10.23
C THR A 171 -25.81 -17.52 9.96
N ASN A 172 -25.67 -18.84 10.02
CA ASN A 172 -26.80 -19.78 9.83
C ASN A 172 -27.80 -19.76 10.98
N THR A 173 -27.37 -19.42 12.19
CA THR A 173 -28.26 -19.37 13.39
C THR A 173 -29.16 -18.13 13.38
N VAL A 174 -28.77 -17.04 12.68
CA VAL A 174 -29.58 -15.81 12.58
C VAL A 174 -30.65 -15.91 11.48
N SER A 175 -30.43 -16.77 10.47
CA SER A 175 -31.39 -16.99 9.37
C SER A 175 -32.51 -18.02 9.69
N SER A 176 -32.50 -18.67 10.83
CA SER A 176 -33.47 -19.71 11.19
C SER A 176 -34.67 -19.21 12.01
N PHE A 177 -34.88 -17.88 12.12
CA PHE A 177 -36.04 -17.33 12.86
C PHE A 177 -37.23 -16.91 11.97
N ASP A 178 -37.18 -17.10 10.65
CA ASP A 178 -38.34 -16.91 9.79
C ASP A 178 -38.43 -17.98 8.70
N VAL A 179 -39.61 -18.56 8.62
CA VAL A 179 -40.21 -19.38 7.56
C VAL A 179 -40.03 -20.89 7.65
N ASN A 180 -41.06 -21.54 8.21
CA ASN A 180 -41.47 -22.89 7.86
C ASN A 180 -41.63 -23.01 6.33
N ASN A 181 -40.73 -23.72 5.69
CA ASN A 181 -41.01 -24.40 4.44
C ASN A 181 -40.10 -25.63 4.31
N GLU A 182 -40.77 -26.74 4.35
CA GLU A 182 -40.34 -28.11 4.18
C GLU A 182 -39.78 -28.30 2.77
N TYR A 183 -38.46 -28.35 2.63
CA TYR A 183 -37.78 -28.99 1.51
C TYR A 183 -36.69 -29.88 2.06
N GLN A 184 -36.88 -31.17 1.89
CA GLN A 184 -35.90 -32.22 2.11
C GLN A 184 -34.67 -31.92 1.29
N LEU A 185 -33.54 -31.71 1.92
CA LEU A 185 -32.22 -31.69 1.31
C LEU A 185 -31.49 -32.96 1.71
N ASP A 186 -31.23 -33.79 0.73
CA ASP A 186 -30.41 -34.97 0.82
C ASP A 186 -29.05 -34.63 1.48
N SER A 187 -28.77 -35.37 2.54
CA SER A 187 -27.49 -35.31 3.25
C SER A 187 -26.41 -36.01 2.45
N ASP A 188 -25.80 -35.30 1.51
CA ASP A 188 -24.49 -35.69 1.01
C ASP A 188 -23.43 -34.93 1.80
N ASN A 189 -22.88 -35.64 2.78
CA ASN A 189 -21.67 -35.29 3.51
C ASN A 189 -20.46 -35.34 2.56
N SER A 190 -20.28 -34.32 1.74
CA SER A 190 -19.01 -34.06 1.08
C SER A 190 -18.30 -32.94 1.83
N THR A 191 -17.21 -33.28 2.50
CA THR A 191 -16.16 -32.34 2.95
C THR A 191 -15.92 -31.33 1.85
N ALA A 192 -16.51 -30.16 1.97
CA ALA A 192 -16.30 -29.04 1.07
C ALA A 192 -14.86 -28.52 1.24
N ALA A 193 -13.92 -29.17 0.56
CA ALA A 193 -12.75 -28.49 0.08
C ALA A 193 -13.32 -27.34 -0.79
N SER A 194 -13.33 -26.13 -0.27
CA SER A 194 -13.75 -24.95 -1.02
C SER A 194 -12.99 -24.95 -2.34
N ASP A 195 -13.68 -25.06 -3.48
CA ASP A 195 -13.10 -25.03 -4.81
C ASP A 195 -12.36 -23.70 -5.00
N GLU A 196 -11.09 -23.68 -4.60
CA GLU A 196 -10.20 -22.55 -4.80
C GLU A 196 -9.72 -22.57 -6.25
N VAL A 197 -10.23 -21.67 -7.07
CA VAL A 197 -9.84 -21.50 -8.46
C VAL A 197 -8.74 -20.46 -8.56
N VAL A 198 -7.60 -20.81 -9.14
CA VAL A 198 -6.53 -19.85 -9.44
C VAL A 198 -6.98 -18.99 -10.61
N GLU A 199 -7.23 -17.70 -10.37
CA GLU A 199 -7.71 -16.75 -11.36
C GLU A 199 -6.56 -16.06 -12.10
N ASN A 200 -5.48 -15.75 -11.38
CA ASN A 200 -4.38 -15.01 -11.95
C ASN A 200 -3.04 -15.40 -11.32
N THR A 201 -2.01 -15.50 -12.15
CA THR A 201 -0.62 -15.70 -11.74
C THR A 201 0.28 -14.69 -12.44
N ARG A 202 1.39 -14.31 -11.83
CA ARG A 202 2.38 -13.41 -12.45
C ARG A 202 3.68 -14.12 -12.71
N SER A 203 4.18 -13.97 -13.93
CA SER A 203 5.51 -14.43 -14.33
C SER A 203 6.60 -13.49 -13.81
N ILE A 204 7.84 -13.94 -13.76
CA ILE A 204 8.99 -13.08 -13.41
C ILE A 204 9.10 -11.90 -14.39
N GLY A 205 8.79 -12.10 -15.68
CA GLY A 205 8.76 -11.02 -16.68
C GLY A 205 7.75 -9.91 -16.35
N ASP A 206 6.55 -10.27 -15.88
CA ASP A 206 5.54 -9.30 -15.44
C ASP A 206 6.01 -8.52 -14.20
N LEU A 207 6.76 -9.17 -13.29
CA LEU A 207 7.32 -8.51 -12.11
C LEU A 207 8.46 -7.56 -12.46
N ILE A 208 9.29 -7.91 -13.44
CA ILE A 208 10.33 -7.03 -13.99
C ILE A 208 9.67 -5.78 -14.58
N LEU A 209 8.64 -5.96 -15.43
CA LEU A 209 7.89 -4.84 -15.99
C LEU A 209 7.28 -3.97 -14.89
N HIS A 210 6.65 -4.58 -13.88
CA HIS A 210 6.13 -3.84 -12.73
C HIS A 210 7.22 -3.06 -11.99
N GLY A 211 8.42 -3.61 -11.86
CA GLY A 211 9.58 -2.95 -11.26
C GLY A 211 10.04 -1.74 -12.06
N ILE A 212 10.09 -1.86 -13.39
CA ILE A 212 10.46 -0.75 -14.30
C ILE A 212 9.41 0.38 -14.27
N THR A 213 8.12 0.02 -14.24
CA THR A 213 7.02 0.99 -14.34
C THR A 213 6.62 1.60 -12.99
N SER A 214 7.11 1.06 -11.87
CA SER A 214 6.68 1.49 -10.55
C SER A 214 7.26 2.84 -10.14
N ASN A 215 6.45 3.68 -9.46
CA ASN A 215 6.85 5.00 -8.97
C ASN A 215 7.91 4.98 -7.85
N ARG A 216 8.41 3.82 -7.44
CA ARG A 216 9.43 3.69 -6.39
C ARG A 216 10.72 4.40 -6.75
N LEU A 217 11.03 4.48 -8.04
CA LEU A 217 12.17 5.23 -8.58
C LEU A 217 12.17 6.68 -8.09
N TYR A 218 11.05 7.38 -8.21
CA TYR A 218 10.94 8.79 -7.82
C TYR A 218 11.05 9.00 -6.31
N ILE A 219 10.55 8.02 -5.52
CA ILE A 219 10.68 8.05 -4.06
C ILE A 219 12.14 7.88 -3.64
N LEU A 220 12.87 6.97 -4.29
CA LEU A 220 14.29 6.77 -4.05
C LEU A 220 15.12 8.00 -4.44
N LEU A 221 14.85 8.60 -5.60
CA LEU A 221 15.50 9.85 -6.02
C LEU A 221 15.24 11.00 -5.05
N ALA A 222 13.99 11.16 -4.59
CA ALA A 222 13.64 12.16 -3.60
C ALA A 222 14.34 11.92 -2.25
N ALA A 223 14.50 10.66 -1.83
CA ALA A 223 15.21 10.29 -0.61
C ALA A 223 16.72 10.53 -0.71
N LEU A 224 17.31 10.44 -1.90
CA LEU A 224 18.72 10.70 -2.14
C LEU A 224 19.03 12.19 -2.33
N ALA A 225 18.04 13.01 -2.68
CA ALA A 225 18.24 14.43 -2.97
C ALA A 225 19.02 15.21 -1.87
N PRO A 226 18.79 15.00 -0.55
CA PRO A 226 19.58 15.68 0.48
C PRO A 226 21.04 15.28 0.54
N PHE A 227 21.41 14.14 -0.05
CA PHE A 227 22.77 13.58 -0.01
C PHE A 227 23.54 13.78 -1.32
N VAL A 228 22.96 14.50 -2.26
CA VAL A 228 23.56 14.68 -3.61
C VAL A 228 24.95 15.27 -3.49
N ASP A 229 25.13 16.33 -2.70
CA ASP A 229 26.42 16.98 -2.52
C ASP A 229 27.46 16.06 -1.87
N ASP A 230 27.06 15.29 -0.85
CA ASP A 230 27.95 14.32 -0.17
C ASP A 230 28.33 13.18 -1.11
N ILE A 231 27.40 12.71 -1.93
CA ILE A 231 27.64 11.65 -2.91
C ILE A 231 28.62 12.15 -3.99
N PHE A 232 28.43 13.38 -4.48
CA PHE A 232 29.31 13.97 -5.47
C PHE A 232 30.72 14.23 -4.92
N SER A 233 30.85 14.73 -3.69
CA SER A 233 32.16 14.96 -3.06
C SER A 233 32.89 13.64 -2.80
N PHE A 234 32.20 12.63 -2.29
CA PHE A 234 32.78 11.29 -2.09
C PHE A 234 33.20 10.63 -3.41
N ALA A 235 32.35 10.72 -4.45
CA ALA A 235 32.67 10.20 -5.78
C ALA A 235 33.85 10.94 -6.39
N GLY A 236 33.92 12.27 -6.22
CA GLY A 236 35.03 13.12 -6.65
C GLY A 236 36.36 12.68 -6.04
N GLU A 237 36.42 12.57 -4.72
CA GLU A 237 37.62 12.12 -4.00
C GLU A 237 38.09 10.73 -4.46
N LYS A 238 37.15 9.80 -4.71
CA LYS A 238 37.50 8.46 -5.20
C LYS A 238 37.99 8.46 -6.64
N LEU A 239 37.41 9.28 -7.50
CA LEU A 239 37.82 9.42 -8.90
C LEU A 239 39.18 10.12 -9.03
N GLU A 240 39.44 11.15 -8.22
CA GLU A 240 40.76 11.77 -8.11
C GLU A 240 41.82 10.76 -7.64
N GLY A 241 41.49 9.92 -6.65
CA GLY A 241 42.36 8.82 -6.21
C GLY A 241 42.65 7.76 -7.28
N MET A 242 41.81 7.67 -8.31
CA MET A 242 42.02 6.84 -9.51
C MET A 242 42.73 7.57 -10.63
N GLY A 243 43.13 8.83 -10.43
CA GLY A 243 43.82 9.66 -11.44
C GLY A 243 42.88 10.41 -12.38
N ILE A 244 41.58 10.48 -12.07
CA ILE A 244 40.56 11.22 -12.84
C ILE A 244 40.31 12.56 -12.13
N ASP A 245 40.90 13.64 -12.59
CA ASP A 245 40.68 14.99 -12.06
C ASP A 245 39.42 15.60 -12.71
N ILE A 246 38.29 15.54 -11.95
CA ILE A 246 37.00 16.08 -12.42
C ILE A 246 37.08 17.59 -12.63
N GLN A 247 37.80 18.33 -11.76
CA GLN A 247 37.90 19.76 -11.85
C GLN A 247 38.62 20.16 -13.15
N ALA A 248 39.72 19.48 -13.49
CA ALA A 248 40.44 19.70 -14.73
C ALA A 248 39.57 19.43 -15.98
N HIS A 249 38.70 18.43 -15.92
CA HIS A 249 37.72 18.14 -16.99
C HIS A 249 36.64 19.21 -17.10
N LEU A 250 36.12 19.70 -15.97
CA LEU A 250 35.10 20.76 -15.97
C LEU A 250 35.65 22.10 -16.51
N ASP A 251 36.90 22.40 -16.22
CA ASP A 251 37.52 23.66 -16.63
C ASP A 251 38.04 23.63 -18.08
N ASN A 252 38.47 22.47 -18.60
CA ASN A 252 39.15 22.37 -19.89
C ASN A 252 38.29 21.73 -21.01
N ASP A 253 37.27 20.94 -20.67
CA ASP A 253 36.46 20.24 -21.66
C ASP A 253 35.39 21.16 -22.30
N PRO A 254 35.06 20.99 -23.58
CA PRO A 254 33.97 21.71 -24.21
C PRO A 254 32.61 21.41 -23.54
N ALA A 255 31.72 22.39 -23.46
CA ALA A 255 30.42 22.28 -22.81
C ALA A 255 29.56 21.06 -23.27
N TRP A 256 29.70 20.67 -24.55
CA TRP A 256 28.99 19.49 -25.06
C TRP A 256 29.52 18.18 -24.46
N GLN A 257 30.82 18.09 -24.17
CA GLN A 257 31.46 16.92 -23.58
C GLN A 257 31.06 16.79 -22.11
N ILE A 258 31.05 17.90 -21.37
CA ILE A 258 30.51 17.97 -20.01
C ILE A 258 29.04 17.54 -20.00
N GLY A 259 28.24 17.98 -20.98
CA GLY A 259 26.87 17.55 -21.18
C GLY A 259 26.72 16.03 -21.39
N VAL A 260 27.59 15.43 -22.19
CA VAL A 260 27.62 13.96 -22.41
C VAL A 260 27.95 13.21 -21.11
N TRP A 261 28.94 13.68 -20.33
CA TRP A 261 29.27 13.08 -19.04
C TRP A 261 28.11 13.17 -18.07
N ALA A 262 27.45 14.34 -17.95
CA ALA A 262 26.30 14.55 -17.09
C ALA A 262 25.12 13.64 -17.47
N ILE A 263 24.83 13.52 -18.77
CA ILE A 263 23.76 12.62 -19.26
C ILE A 263 24.12 11.15 -18.99
N SER A 264 25.37 10.75 -19.21
CA SER A 264 25.82 9.38 -18.95
C SER A 264 25.71 9.00 -17.47
N LEU A 265 26.09 9.91 -16.58
CA LEU A 265 25.93 9.73 -15.13
C LEU A 265 24.47 9.65 -14.73
N LEU A 266 23.63 10.53 -15.27
CA LEU A 266 22.18 10.51 -15.05
C LEU A 266 21.56 9.17 -15.48
N LEU A 267 21.92 8.67 -16.67
CA LEU A 267 21.44 7.38 -17.18
C LEU A 267 21.92 6.21 -16.31
N LEU A 268 23.15 6.25 -15.82
CA LEU A 268 23.69 5.25 -14.91
C LEU A 268 22.91 5.22 -13.58
N VAL A 269 22.63 6.39 -12.99
CA VAL A 269 21.84 6.51 -11.77
C VAL A 269 20.42 6.00 -12.00
N ILE A 270 19.76 6.39 -13.09
CA ILE A 270 18.42 5.89 -13.44
C ILE A 270 18.45 4.38 -13.63
N GLY A 271 19.46 3.83 -14.30
CA GLY A 271 19.63 2.38 -14.50
C GLY A 271 19.79 1.62 -13.18
N LEU A 272 20.63 2.12 -12.28
CA LEU A 272 20.83 1.52 -10.95
C LEU A 272 19.54 1.54 -10.11
N MET A 273 18.85 2.69 -10.11
CA MET A 273 17.58 2.83 -9.39
C MET A 273 16.49 1.92 -9.97
N THR A 274 16.43 1.79 -11.29
CA THR A 274 15.51 0.87 -11.96
C THR A 274 15.83 -0.58 -11.57
N LEU A 275 17.10 -0.96 -11.51
CA LEU A 275 17.52 -2.29 -11.07
C LEU A 275 17.08 -2.56 -9.63
N LEU A 276 17.28 -1.62 -8.71
CA LEU A 276 16.82 -1.73 -7.32
C LEU A 276 15.30 -1.84 -7.23
N SER A 277 14.57 -1.10 -8.07
CA SER A 277 13.10 -1.19 -8.14
C SER A 277 12.63 -2.56 -8.63
N ILE A 278 13.30 -3.14 -9.63
CA ILE A 278 13.02 -4.49 -10.14
C ILE A 278 13.27 -5.53 -9.04
N ILE A 279 14.41 -5.46 -8.37
CA ILE A 279 14.74 -6.37 -7.27
C ILE A 279 13.66 -6.27 -6.18
N GLY A 280 13.26 -5.06 -5.79
CA GLY A 280 12.21 -4.83 -4.81
C GLY A 280 10.85 -5.39 -5.25
N ALA A 281 10.48 -5.26 -6.53
CA ALA A 281 9.26 -5.83 -7.08
C ALA A 281 9.28 -7.37 -7.05
N ILE A 282 10.39 -7.98 -7.44
CA ILE A 282 10.56 -9.44 -7.39
C ILE A 282 10.48 -9.93 -5.94
N ILE A 283 11.19 -9.31 -5.00
CA ILE A 283 11.14 -9.70 -3.58
C ILE A 283 9.72 -9.67 -3.04
N MET A 284 8.93 -8.66 -3.40
CA MET A 284 7.59 -8.46 -2.86
C MET A 284 6.53 -9.36 -3.50
N PHE A 285 6.63 -9.62 -4.81
CA PHE A 285 5.59 -10.30 -5.57
C PHE A 285 6.00 -11.68 -6.11
N TYR A 286 7.15 -12.21 -5.75
CA TYR A 286 7.58 -13.54 -6.20
C TYR A 286 6.53 -14.62 -5.91
N GLY A 287 6.28 -15.49 -6.90
CA GLY A 287 5.26 -16.53 -6.77
C GLY A 287 3.84 -15.98 -6.56
N TYR A 288 3.55 -14.82 -7.16
CA TYR A 288 2.23 -14.19 -7.06
C TYR A 288 1.14 -15.11 -7.62
N THR A 289 0.15 -15.40 -6.79
CA THR A 289 -1.07 -16.09 -7.16
C THR A 289 -2.27 -15.36 -6.57
N LEU A 290 -3.27 -15.13 -7.39
CA LEU A 290 -4.58 -14.65 -6.99
C LEU A 290 -5.57 -15.79 -7.22
N SER A 291 -6.13 -16.31 -6.15
CA SER A 291 -7.15 -17.34 -6.19
C SER A 291 -8.49 -16.78 -5.76
N ARG A 292 -9.54 -17.34 -6.32
CA ARG A 292 -10.93 -17.02 -6.01
C ARG A 292 -11.62 -18.19 -5.34
N THR A 293 -12.37 -17.88 -4.31
CA THR A 293 -13.41 -18.74 -3.73
C THR A 293 -14.74 -18.03 -3.93
N HIS A 294 -15.87 -18.66 -3.67
CA HIS A 294 -17.19 -18.11 -3.90
C HIS A 294 -17.41 -16.69 -3.33
N ASP A 295 -16.84 -16.38 -2.15
CA ASP A 295 -17.08 -15.15 -1.40
C ASP A 295 -15.84 -14.27 -1.19
N LYS A 296 -14.64 -14.72 -1.61
CA LYS A 296 -13.38 -14.03 -1.30
C LYS A 296 -12.30 -14.24 -2.35
N TYR A 297 -11.38 -13.28 -2.41
CA TYR A 297 -10.08 -13.44 -3.06
C TYR A 297 -9.00 -13.79 -2.05
N ILE A 298 -8.09 -14.68 -2.45
CA ILE A 298 -6.91 -15.07 -1.68
C ILE A 298 -5.68 -14.72 -2.50
N ARG A 299 -4.84 -13.80 -2.00
CA ARG A 299 -3.57 -13.45 -2.60
C ARG A 299 -2.43 -14.10 -1.85
N ARG A 300 -1.56 -14.80 -2.56
CA ARG A 300 -0.29 -15.32 -2.05
C ARG A 300 0.86 -14.72 -2.82
N SER A 301 1.87 -14.19 -2.15
CA SER A 301 3.05 -13.61 -2.80
C SER A 301 4.20 -13.43 -1.81
N GLY A 302 5.42 -13.28 -2.34
CA GLY A 302 6.61 -12.88 -1.60
C GLY A 302 7.73 -13.91 -1.58
N LEU A 303 8.95 -13.43 -1.83
CA LEU A 303 10.17 -14.25 -1.84
C LEU A 303 10.74 -14.41 -0.43
N ILE A 304 11.04 -13.30 0.23
CA ILE A 304 11.62 -13.27 1.58
C ILE A 304 10.53 -13.55 2.61
N THR A 305 9.43 -12.81 2.57
CA THR A 305 8.28 -13.03 3.43
C THR A 305 7.10 -13.46 2.58
N LYS A 306 6.58 -14.66 2.82
CA LYS A 306 5.34 -15.10 2.19
C LYS A 306 4.16 -14.46 2.90
N HIS A 307 3.33 -13.78 2.13
CA HIS A 307 2.09 -13.17 2.57
C HIS A 307 0.91 -13.91 1.96
N GLU A 308 -0.01 -14.34 2.80
CA GLU A 308 -1.32 -14.81 2.40
C GLU A 308 -2.36 -13.84 2.95
N VAL A 309 -3.13 -13.24 2.04
CA VAL A 309 -4.15 -12.24 2.37
C VAL A 309 -5.46 -12.68 1.77
N SER A 310 -6.45 -12.91 2.61
CA SER A 310 -7.83 -13.25 2.22
C SER A 310 -8.70 -12.00 2.30
N VAL A 311 -9.47 -11.72 1.24
CA VAL A 311 -10.28 -10.50 1.08
C VAL A 311 -11.69 -10.89 0.69
N PRO A 312 -12.69 -10.77 1.60
CA PRO A 312 -14.09 -10.95 1.23
C PRO A 312 -14.54 -9.92 0.18
N LEU A 313 -15.30 -10.37 -0.81
CA LEU A 313 -15.80 -9.50 -1.90
C LEU A 313 -16.66 -8.34 -1.37
N SER A 314 -17.48 -8.60 -0.34
CA SER A 314 -18.33 -7.58 0.30
C SER A 314 -17.53 -6.40 0.86
N ARG A 315 -16.28 -6.62 1.28
CA ARG A 315 -15.41 -5.60 1.89
C ARG A 315 -14.66 -4.73 0.89
N ILE A 316 -14.63 -5.10 -0.37
CA ILE A 316 -13.99 -4.30 -1.41
C ILE A 316 -14.83 -3.04 -1.64
N GLN A 317 -14.24 -1.89 -1.39
CA GLN A 317 -14.91 -0.59 -1.45
C GLN A 317 -14.76 0.07 -2.81
N ILE A 318 -13.62 -0.11 -3.46
CA ILE A 318 -13.32 0.49 -4.76
C ILE A 318 -12.43 -0.42 -5.61
N ALA A 319 -12.52 -0.26 -6.91
CA ALA A 319 -11.51 -0.74 -7.85
C ALA A 319 -10.76 0.46 -8.45
N LEU A 320 -9.44 0.39 -8.45
CA LEU A 320 -8.54 1.37 -9.02
C LEU A 320 -7.68 0.72 -10.10
N MET A 321 -7.84 1.17 -11.33
CA MET A 321 -6.94 0.88 -12.44
C MET A 321 -5.87 1.98 -12.48
N LYS A 322 -4.66 1.65 -12.06
CA LYS A 322 -3.53 2.57 -12.09
C LYS A 322 -2.62 2.25 -13.26
N GLN A 323 -2.31 3.26 -14.07
CA GLN A 323 -1.35 3.18 -15.15
C GLN A 323 -0.40 4.37 -15.05
N ASP A 324 0.87 4.12 -14.80
CA ASP A 324 1.91 5.12 -14.93
C ASP A 324 2.30 5.31 -16.41
N LEU A 325 3.15 6.26 -16.75
CA LEU A 325 3.51 6.56 -18.15
C LEU A 325 4.02 5.31 -18.89
N LEU A 326 4.94 4.58 -18.26
CA LEU A 326 5.52 3.36 -18.84
C LEU A 326 4.49 2.21 -18.89
N ASP A 327 3.57 2.12 -17.93
CA ASP A 327 2.46 1.15 -17.98
C ASP A 327 1.59 1.37 -19.22
N ILE A 328 1.34 2.65 -19.59
CA ILE A 328 0.58 2.98 -20.82
C ILE A 328 1.33 2.51 -22.07
N VAL A 329 2.64 2.75 -22.11
CA VAL A 329 3.50 2.34 -23.27
C VAL A 329 3.52 0.82 -23.42
N PHE A 330 3.62 0.08 -22.31
CA PHE A 330 3.65 -1.40 -22.33
C PHE A 330 2.26 -2.05 -22.31
N GLY A 331 1.17 -1.26 -22.32
CA GLY A 331 -0.20 -1.77 -22.28
C GLY A 331 -0.53 -2.52 -20.99
N ARG A 332 0.11 -2.18 -19.87
CA ARG A 332 -0.08 -2.83 -18.57
C ARG A 332 -0.91 -1.97 -17.62
N ILE A 333 -1.53 -2.61 -16.66
CA ILE A 333 -2.38 -1.99 -15.63
C ILE A 333 -1.99 -2.57 -14.28
N ASN A 334 -1.91 -1.73 -13.27
CA ASN A 334 -1.79 -2.16 -11.88
C ASN A 334 -3.20 -2.06 -11.26
N LEU A 335 -3.87 -3.20 -11.10
CA LEU A 335 -5.18 -3.26 -10.49
C LEU A 335 -5.04 -3.26 -8.98
N ARG A 336 -5.77 -2.35 -8.33
CA ARG A 336 -5.83 -2.27 -6.88
C ARG A 336 -7.29 -2.29 -6.42
N LEU A 337 -7.60 -3.22 -5.55
CA LEU A 337 -8.89 -3.32 -4.88
C LEU A 337 -8.69 -2.89 -3.42
N ASP A 338 -9.24 -1.73 -3.07
CA ASP A 338 -9.11 -1.18 -1.72
C ASP A 338 -10.27 -1.65 -0.85
N GLN A 339 -9.93 -2.14 0.34
CA GLN A 339 -10.86 -2.51 1.39
C GLN A 339 -11.10 -1.35 2.36
N LEU A 340 -11.91 -1.60 3.38
CA LEU A 340 -12.04 -0.76 4.57
C LEU A 340 -10.67 -0.33 5.11
N ASN A 341 -10.52 0.95 5.47
CA ASN A 341 -9.31 1.53 6.10
C ASN A 341 -8.01 1.53 5.26
N ALA A 342 -8.10 1.33 3.94
CA ALA A 342 -6.93 1.25 3.07
C ALA A 342 -6.06 2.53 3.06
N GLN A 343 -6.64 3.72 3.25
CA GLN A 343 -5.89 4.99 3.25
C GLN A 343 -5.06 5.19 4.54
N ILE A 344 -5.56 4.75 5.68
CA ILE A 344 -4.89 4.96 6.98
C ILE A 344 -3.67 4.06 7.10
N SER A 345 -3.76 2.85 6.57
CA SER A 345 -2.61 1.93 6.51
C SER A 345 -1.45 2.46 5.64
N SER A 346 -1.75 3.33 4.67
CA SER A 346 -0.71 3.93 3.81
C SER A 346 0.02 5.12 4.45
N MET A 347 -0.55 5.73 5.49
CA MET A 347 0.09 6.83 6.23
C MET A 347 1.14 6.34 7.23
N ASN A 348 1.07 5.10 7.67
CA ASN A 348 2.11 4.48 8.48
C ASN A 348 3.25 4.00 7.56
N ALA A 349 4.16 4.89 7.24
CA ALA A 349 5.35 4.62 6.44
C ALA A 349 6.14 3.46 7.07
N GLY A 350 6.14 2.28 6.43
CA GLY A 350 6.84 1.08 6.86
C GLY A 350 5.97 -0.17 7.03
N GLY A 351 4.64 -0.04 7.02
CA GLY A 351 3.75 -1.21 6.99
C GLY A 351 3.56 -1.73 5.55
N ASN A 352 3.86 -2.98 5.31
CA ASN A 352 3.43 -3.66 4.09
C ASN A 352 1.93 -3.38 3.87
N ASP A 353 1.59 -2.88 2.69
CA ASP A 353 0.24 -2.44 2.28
C ASP A 353 -0.71 -3.66 2.15
N THR A 354 -0.85 -4.40 3.25
CA THR A 354 -1.60 -5.67 3.32
C THR A 354 -3.12 -5.47 3.29
N SER A 355 -3.57 -4.23 3.51
CA SER A 355 -5.00 -3.86 3.42
C SER A 355 -5.49 -3.66 1.97
N LYS A 356 -4.59 -3.72 1.00
CA LYS A 356 -4.89 -3.53 -0.42
C LYS A 356 -4.61 -4.81 -1.18
N LEU A 357 -5.57 -5.27 -1.94
CA LEU A 357 -5.37 -6.33 -2.90
C LEU A 357 -4.80 -5.71 -4.18
N LEU A 358 -3.48 -5.82 -4.36
CA LEU A 358 -2.80 -5.33 -5.55
C LEU A 358 -2.50 -6.51 -6.48
N VAL A 359 -2.90 -6.38 -7.75
CA VAL A 359 -2.54 -7.28 -8.85
C VAL A 359 -1.61 -6.52 -9.78
N PRO A 360 -0.30 -6.82 -9.76
CA PRO A 360 0.69 -6.04 -10.51
C PRO A 360 0.68 -6.41 -11.99
N SER A 361 0.87 -5.42 -12.86
CA SER A 361 1.15 -5.58 -14.29
C SER A 361 0.19 -6.52 -15.04
N VAL A 362 -1.13 -6.32 -14.88
CA VAL A 362 -2.18 -7.08 -15.58
C VAL A 362 -2.43 -6.53 -16.98
N PHE A 363 -2.91 -7.37 -17.88
CA PHE A 363 -3.48 -6.93 -19.16
C PHE A 363 -4.88 -6.35 -18.97
N ALA A 364 -5.34 -5.58 -19.95
CA ALA A 364 -6.66 -4.92 -19.89
C ALA A 364 -7.82 -5.92 -19.77
N TYR A 365 -7.73 -7.08 -20.43
CA TYR A 365 -8.77 -8.11 -20.37
C TYR A 365 -8.81 -8.80 -18.99
N GLU A 366 -7.64 -9.15 -18.42
CA GLU A 366 -7.56 -9.73 -17.07
C GLU A 366 -8.11 -8.77 -16.02
N CYS A 367 -7.76 -7.48 -16.15
CA CYS A 367 -8.24 -6.44 -15.26
C CYS A 367 -9.76 -6.31 -15.31
N ARG A 368 -10.36 -6.34 -16.52
CA ARG A 368 -11.79 -6.28 -16.70
C ARG A 368 -12.49 -7.47 -16.04
N ASP A 369 -12.00 -8.68 -16.26
CA ASP A 369 -12.63 -9.90 -15.75
C ASP A 369 -12.64 -9.92 -14.20
N ILE A 370 -11.52 -9.50 -13.57
CA ILE A 370 -11.44 -9.38 -12.10
C ILE A 370 -12.41 -8.30 -11.57
N ILE A 371 -12.48 -7.14 -12.23
CA ILE A 371 -13.38 -6.06 -11.78
C ILE A 371 -14.84 -6.45 -12.01
N GLU A 372 -15.18 -7.09 -13.13
CA GLU A 372 -16.55 -7.54 -13.43
C GLU A 372 -17.06 -8.51 -12.36
N HIS A 373 -16.20 -9.39 -11.86
CA HIS A 373 -16.57 -10.29 -10.78
C HIS A 373 -16.84 -9.54 -9.46
N VAL A 374 -16.07 -8.47 -9.16
CA VAL A 374 -16.24 -7.68 -7.92
C VAL A 374 -17.39 -6.69 -8.04
N PHE A 375 -17.52 -6.04 -9.19
CA PHE A 375 -18.50 -5.00 -9.49
C PHE A 375 -19.21 -5.31 -10.82
N PRO A 376 -20.26 -6.15 -10.78
CA PRO A 376 -20.99 -6.55 -11.96
C PRO A 376 -21.54 -5.35 -12.74
N SER A 377 -21.55 -5.45 -14.06
CA SER A 377 -22.04 -4.40 -14.97
C SER A 377 -21.28 -3.07 -14.90
N HIS A 378 -20.00 -3.10 -14.45
CA HIS A 378 -19.16 -1.91 -14.51
C HIS A 378 -18.73 -1.59 -15.95
N ASN A 379 -18.53 -0.30 -16.23
CA ASN A 379 -18.10 0.16 -17.56
C ASN A 379 -16.79 0.96 -17.55
N LEU A 380 -15.91 0.67 -16.58
CA LEU A 380 -14.70 1.46 -16.29
C LEU A 380 -13.73 1.57 -17.48
N HIS A 381 -13.69 0.55 -18.36
CA HIS A 381 -12.82 0.56 -19.54
C HIS A 381 -13.31 1.51 -20.64
N ASN A 382 -14.62 1.51 -20.91
CA ASN A 382 -15.26 2.21 -22.02
C ASN A 382 -16.04 3.45 -21.57
N THR A 383 -15.74 3.99 -20.38
CA THR A 383 -16.43 5.16 -19.86
C THR A 383 -15.94 6.42 -20.55
N ASP A 384 -16.86 7.19 -21.12
CA ASP A 384 -16.59 8.54 -21.61
C ASP A 384 -16.61 9.52 -20.44
N PHE A 385 -15.44 10.02 -20.09
CA PHE A 385 -15.27 10.91 -18.94
C PHE A 385 -15.59 12.36 -19.32
N MET A 386 -16.45 13.00 -18.57
CA MET A 386 -16.69 14.43 -18.65
C MET A 386 -15.49 15.18 -18.04
N ALA A 387 -14.98 16.18 -18.77
CA ALA A 387 -13.85 16.97 -18.32
C ALA A 387 -14.25 17.98 -17.23
N ILE A 388 -13.34 18.30 -16.32
CA ILE A 388 -13.49 19.38 -15.34
C ILE A 388 -13.30 20.75 -15.99
N SER A 389 -13.74 21.83 -15.31
CA SER A 389 -13.64 23.20 -15.82
C SER A 389 -12.20 23.63 -16.11
N LYS A 390 -11.97 24.35 -17.22
CA LYS A 390 -10.68 24.96 -17.59
C LYS A 390 -10.15 25.95 -16.54
N ARG A 391 -11.00 26.46 -15.66
CA ARG A 391 -10.60 27.34 -14.55
C ARG A 391 -9.70 26.65 -13.53
N PHE A 392 -9.67 25.32 -13.54
CA PHE A 392 -8.67 24.55 -12.82
C PHE A 392 -7.24 24.97 -13.18
N ILE A 393 -6.96 25.18 -14.47
CA ILE A 393 -5.64 25.62 -14.95
C ILE A 393 -5.31 27.00 -14.36
N ILE A 394 -6.25 27.95 -14.49
CA ILE A 394 -6.06 29.33 -14.02
C ILE A 394 -5.74 29.34 -12.52
N ARG A 395 -6.50 28.56 -11.72
CA ARG A 395 -6.28 28.46 -10.28
C ARG A 395 -4.88 27.96 -9.94
N TYR A 396 -4.45 26.85 -10.57
CA TYR A 396 -3.14 26.27 -10.27
C TYR A 396 -1.98 27.14 -10.78
N VAL A 397 -2.14 27.75 -11.95
CA VAL A 397 -1.14 28.70 -12.46
C VAL A 397 -1.03 29.90 -11.53
N SER A 398 -2.14 30.53 -11.12
CA SER A 398 -2.11 31.73 -10.26
C SER A 398 -1.58 31.47 -8.85
N PHE A 399 -1.95 30.32 -8.22
CA PHE A 399 -1.62 30.09 -6.81
C PHE A 399 -0.35 29.24 -6.60
N ILE A 400 0.13 28.54 -7.61
CA ILE A 400 1.31 27.67 -7.48
C ILE A 400 2.40 28.12 -8.45
N VAL A 401 2.10 28.18 -9.75
CA VAL A 401 3.15 28.43 -10.76
C VAL A 401 3.70 29.84 -10.63
N LEU A 402 2.84 30.87 -10.60
CA LEU A 402 3.27 32.27 -10.49
C LEU A 402 4.07 32.59 -9.22
N PRO A 403 3.68 32.15 -7.99
CA PRO A 403 4.52 32.37 -6.83
C PRO A 403 5.89 31.69 -6.91
N ILE A 404 5.96 30.44 -7.37
CA ILE A 404 7.23 29.72 -7.51
C ILE A 404 8.14 30.45 -8.51
N THR A 405 7.61 30.78 -9.69
CA THR A 405 8.40 31.46 -10.73
C THR A 405 8.73 32.90 -10.34
N GLY A 406 7.88 33.57 -9.55
CA GLY A 406 8.14 34.89 -8.97
C GLY A 406 9.34 34.86 -8.02
N VAL A 407 9.40 33.90 -7.12
CA VAL A 407 10.55 33.71 -6.21
C VAL A 407 11.82 33.40 -6.99
N LEU A 408 11.76 32.54 -8.01
CA LEU A 408 12.90 32.24 -8.86
C LEU A 408 13.36 33.45 -9.67
N SER A 409 12.43 34.26 -10.18
CA SER A 409 12.76 35.50 -10.90
C SER A 409 13.44 36.52 -9.99
N TYR A 410 12.93 36.65 -8.74
CA TYR A 410 13.54 37.51 -7.74
C TYR A 410 14.97 37.05 -7.40
N SER A 411 15.15 35.74 -7.16
CA SER A 411 16.48 35.15 -6.93
C SER A 411 17.43 35.34 -8.11
N SER A 412 16.93 35.17 -9.34
CA SER A 412 17.72 35.38 -10.56
C SER A 412 18.14 36.85 -10.77
N TYR A 413 17.33 37.79 -10.26
CA TYR A 413 17.66 39.23 -10.34
C TYR A 413 18.78 39.62 -9.35
N TYR A 414 18.80 39.03 -8.15
CA TYR A 414 19.77 39.35 -7.10
C TYR A 414 21.06 38.49 -7.16
N ASN A 415 21.01 37.29 -7.73
CA ASN A 415 22.15 36.40 -7.84
C ASN A 415 22.67 36.37 -9.28
N GLU A 416 23.88 36.90 -9.54
CA GLU A 416 24.52 36.96 -10.84
C GLU A 416 24.76 35.58 -11.52
N GLY A 417 24.63 34.47 -10.76
CA GLY A 417 24.82 33.10 -11.24
C GLY A 417 23.62 32.45 -11.94
N LEU A 418 22.41 33.04 -11.85
CA LEU A 418 21.20 32.44 -12.42
C LEU A 418 20.76 33.20 -13.67
N SER A 419 20.76 32.52 -14.82
CA SER A 419 20.25 33.10 -16.06
C SER A 419 18.79 33.51 -15.97
N PRO A 420 18.37 34.70 -16.44
CA PRO A 420 16.97 35.14 -16.50
C PRO A 420 16.05 34.20 -17.28
N MET A 421 16.61 33.33 -18.12
CA MET A 421 15.82 32.31 -18.83
C MET A 421 15.34 31.17 -17.96
N VAL A 422 15.98 30.90 -16.82
CA VAL A 422 15.62 29.80 -15.93
C VAL A 422 14.19 29.92 -15.39
N PRO A 423 13.77 31.06 -14.80
CA PRO A 423 12.37 31.24 -14.34
C PRO A 423 11.35 31.08 -15.48
N VAL A 424 11.65 31.54 -16.68
CA VAL A 424 10.79 31.41 -17.87
C VAL A 424 10.63 29.94 -18.27
N ALA A 425 11.73 29.21 -18.33
CA ALA A 425 11.71 27.78 -18.65
C ALA A 425 10.91 27.00 -17.60
N VAL A 426 11.12 27.29 -16.31
CA VAL A 426 10.38 26.67 -15.21
C VAL A 426 8.87 26.99 -15.29
N PHE A 427 8.52 28.24 -15.61
CA PHE A 427 7.12 28.63 -15.82
C PHE A 427 6.47 27.79 -16.92
N ILE A 428 7.12 27.66 -18.08
CA ILE A 428 6.59 26.89 -19.22
C ILE A 428 6.41 25.43 -18.83
N VAL A 429 7.41 24.82 -18.20
CA VAL A 429 7.37 23.41 -17.78
C VAL A 429 6.21 23.20 -16.79
N LEU A 430 6.11 24.02 -15.76
CA LEU A 430 5.03 23.89 -14.76
C LEU A 430 3.64 24.15 -15.37
N ALA A 431 3.51 25.11 -16.28
CA ALA A 431 2.24 25.38 -16.97
C ALA A 431 1.83 24.19 -17.85
N VAL A 432 2.76 23.57 -18.58
CA VAL A 432 2.51 22.36 -19.36
C VAL A 432 2.09 21.18 -18.46
N LEU A 433 2.73 21.01 -17.31
CA LEU A 433 2.33 19.98 -16.33
C LEU A 433 0.93 20.22 -15.78
N VAL A 434 0.56 21.45 -15.44
CA VAL A 434 -0.81 21.79 -14.99
C VAL A 434 -1.82 21.54 -16.09
N TYR A 435 -1.51 21.89 -17.33
CA TYR A 435 -2.36 21.62 -18.49
C TYR A 435 -2.55 20.10 -18.72
N GLY A 436 -1.47 19.32 -18.69
CA GLY A 436 -1.50 17.87 -18.81
C GLY A 436 -2.34 17.21 -17.70
N ARG A 437 -2.20 17.72 -16.46
CA ARG A 437 -3.01 17.27 -15.33
C ARG A 437 -4.50 17.56 -15.53
N TRP A 438 -4.86 18.73 -16.08
CA TRP A 438 -6.25 19.07 -16.40
C TRP A 438 -6.82 18.15 -17.47
N LEU A 439 -6.09 17.83 -18.52
CA LEU A 439 -6.51 16.90 -19.59
C LEU A 439 -6.82 15.48 -19.08
N ARG A 440 -6.18 15.07 -17.98
CA ARG A 440 -6.35 13.73 -17.39
C ARG A 440 -7.46 13.67 -16.34
N TRP A 441 -8.02 14.82 -15.92
CA TRP A 441 -9.14 14.84 -14.99
C TRP A 441 -10.47 14.63 -15.70
N GLY A 442 -11.25 13.68 -15.18
CA GLY A 442 -12.59 13.44 -15.64
C GLY A 442 -13.43 12.70 -14.62
N TYR A 443 -14.72 12.74 -14.80
CA TYR A 443 -15.69 12.03 -13.97
C TYR A 443 -16.87 11.57 -14.81
N GLN A 444 -17.57 10.53 -14.36
CA GLN A 444 -18.81 10.05 -14.94
C GLN A 444 -19.62 9.35 -13.86
N ILE A 445 -20.94 9.48 -13.90
CA ILE A 445 -21.87 8.78 -13.03
C ILE A 445 -22.83 7.96 -13.88
N ASN A 446 -23.11 6.74 -13.44
CA ASN A 446 -24.20 5.93 -13.95
C ASN A 446 -25.14 5.53 -12.79
N GLU A 447 -26.09 4.65 -13.05
CA GLU A 447 -27.08 4.24 -12.04
C GLU A 447 -26.46 3.56 -10.80
N THR A 448 -25.30 2.91 -10.93
CA THR A 448 -24.72 2.06 -9.88
C THR A 448 -23.36 2.56 -9.41
N TYR A 449 -22.59 3.20 -10.31
CA TYR A 449 -21.19 3.55 -10.06
C TYR A 449 -20.89 5.00 -10.36
N LEU A 450 -20.02 5.58 -9.54
CA LEU A 450 -19.36 6.86 -9.80
C LEU A 450 -17.92 6.58 -10.24
N TYR A 451 -17.56 7.06 -11.44
CA TYR A 451 -16.23 6.92 -12.00
C TYR A 451 -15.46 8.23 -11.88
N ILE A 452 -14.19 8.14 -11.50
CA ILE A 452 -13.30 9.30 -11.43
C ILE A 452 -12.01 8.92 -12.14
N GLN A 453 -11.56 9.78 -13.05
CA GLN A 453 -10.26 9.67 -13.67
C GLN A 453 -9.38 10.84 -13.24
N LYS A 454 -8.14 10.55 -12.89
CA LYS A 454 -7.12 11.57 -12.61
C LYS A 454 -5.74 11.08 -13.00
N GLY A 455 -4.76 11.99 -13.06
CA GLY A 455 -3.37 11.66 -13.35
C GLY A 455 -2.59 12.92 -13.72
N LEU A 456 -1.30 12.75 -13.91
CA LEU A 456 -0.42 13.76 -14.50
C LEU A 456 0.16 13.23 -15.81
N LEU A 457 1.06 12.29 -15.74
CA LEU A 457 1.64 11.58 -16.89
C LEU A 457 0.93 10.23 -17.09
N GLY A 458 0.53 9.58 -16.01
CA GLY A 458 -0.25 8.35 -15.99
C GLY A 458 -1.76 8.57 -16.01
N ARG A 459 -2.52 7.48 -15.83
CA ARG A 459 -3.98 7.47 -15.72
C ARG A 459 -4.41 6.59 -14.56
N ASP A 460 -5.10 7.18 -13.59
CA ASP A 460 -5.74 6.48 -12.48
C ASP A 460 -7.25 6.53 -12.70
N LYS A 461 -7.90 5.41 -12.94
CA LYS A 461 -9.35 5.30 -13.07
C LYS A 461 -9.93 4.60 -11.85
N TYR A 462 -10.86 5.24 -11.20
CA TYR A 462 -11.55 4.75 -10.00
C TYR A 462 -12.97 4.34 -10.33
N CYS A 463 -13.41 3.20 -9.82
CA CYS A 463 -14.79 2.75 -9.81
C CYS A 463 -15.29 2.72 -8.36
N LEU A 464 -16.28 3.56 -8.05
CA LEU A 464 -16.85 3.72 -6.72
C LEU A 464 -18.33 3.31 -6.76
N PRO A 465 -18.74 2.21 -6.08
CA PRO A 465 -20.14 1.87 -5.92
C PRO A 465 -20.88 2.96 -5.13
N ILE A 466 -21.98 3.48 -5.66
CA ILE A 466 -22.74 4.56 -5.02
C ILE A 466 -23.27 4.12 -3.65
N THR A 467 -23.72 2.86 -3.53
CA THR A 467 -24.27 2.28 -2.29
C THR A 467 -23.25 2.19 -1.14
N LYS A 468 -21.94 2.26 -1.43
CA LYS A 468 -20.86 2.23 -0.42
C LYS A 468 -20.39 3.63 -0.01
N ILE A 469 -20.98 4.69 -0.54
CA ILE A 469 -20.65 6.07 -0.18
C ILE A 469 -21.24 6.38 1.20
N GLN A 470 -20.38 6.78 2.15
CA GLN A 470 -20.78 7.12 3.52
C GLN A 470 -21.15 8.60 3.67
N LYS A 471 -20.46 9.46 2.91
CA LYS A 471 -20.67 10.90 2.97
C LYS A 471 -20.28 11.53 1.63
N ILE A 472 -21.09 12.46 1.17
CA ILE A 472 -20.72 13.35 0.08
C ILE A 472 -20.75 14.79 0.60
N THR A 473 -19.78 15.60 0.19
CA THR A 473 -19.69 17.00 0.58
C THR A 473 -19.62 17.85 -0.65
N PHE A 474 -20.58 18.76 -0.78
CA PHE A 474 -20.56 19.82 -1.77
C PHE A 474 -19.77 21.01 -1.21
N SER A 475 -18.76 21.46 -1.92
CA SER A 475 -17.92 22.60 -1.50
C SER A 475 -17.77 23.61 -2.62
N GLN A 476 -17.97 24.88 -2.26
CA GLN A 476 -17.92 25.99 -3.17
C GLN A 476 -17.18 27.15 -2.50
N SER A 477 -16.14 27.68 -3.13
CA SER A 477 -15.48 28.90 -2.68
C SER A 477 -16.13 30.12 -3.37
N TYR A 478 -15.92 31.31 -2.83
CA TYR A 478 -16.46 32.56 -3.39
C TYR A 478 -16.17 32.71 -4.91
N PHE A 479 -14.93 32.41 -5.34
CA PHE A 479 -14.58 32.45 -6.76
C PHE A 479 -15.24 31.36 -7.60
N MET A 480 -15.55 30.22 -7.01
CA MET A 480 -16.26 29.14 -7.67
C MET A 480 -17.74 29.49 -7.82
N GLU A 481 -18.36 30.06 -6.79
CA GLU A 481 -19.75 30.49 -6.81
C GLU A 481 -20.02 31.52 -7.90
N LYS A 482 -19.18 32.57 -7.96
CA LYS A 482 -19.28 33.61 -9.01
C LYS A 482 -19.22 33.03 -10.43
N ASN A 483 -18.60 31.86 -10.59
CA ASN A 483 -18.39 31.20 -11.87
C ASN A 483 -19.27 29.96 -12.06
N LYS A 484 -20.27 29.75 -11.21
CA LYS A 484 -21.17 28.60 -11.22
C LYS A 484 -20.43 27.26 -11.22
N LEU A 485 -19.38 27.16 -10.39
CA LEU A 485 -18.58 25.93 -10.21
C LEU A 485 -18.71 25.43 -8.79
N ALA A 486 -18.57 24.09 -8.62
CA ALA A 486 -18.52 23.44 -7.33
C ALA A 486 -17.49 22.29 -7.35
N SER A 487 -17.12 21.81 -6.19
CA SER A 487 -16.30 20.60 -6.03
C SER A 487 -17.03 19.61 -5.15
N LEU A 488 -16.95 18.34 -5.49
CA LEU A 488 -17.52 17.25 -4.69
C LEU A 488 -16.40 16.48 -4.00
N LYS A 489 -16.58 16.19 -2.72
CA LYS A 489 -15.71 15.30 -1.97
C LYS A 489 -16.53 14.12 -1.45
N ILE A 490 -16.15 12.93 -1.88
CA ILE A 490 -16.85 11.68 -1.64
C ILE A 490 -16.03 10.89 -0.62
N TYR A 491 -16.70 10.38 0.41
CA TYR A 491 -16.08 9.60 1.47
C TYR A 491 -16.64 8.19 1.43
N LEU A 492 -15.74 7.23 1.33
CA LEU A 492 -16.00 5.80 1.51
C LEU A 492 -15.20 5.31 2.72
N ALA A 493 -15.50 4.12 3.18
CA ALA A 493 -14.74 3.52 4.27
C ALA A 493 -13.26 3.22 3.91
N SER A 494 -12.94 3.14 2.61
CA SER A 494 -11.56 3.04 2.10
C SER A 494 -10.82 4.37 2.04
N GLY A 495 -11.52 5.50 2.11
CA GLY A 495 -10.93 6.83 2.07
C GLY A 495 -11.76 7.90 1.39
N SER A 496 -11.14 9.02 1.01
CA SER A 496 -11.82 10.16 0.40
C SER A 496 -11.35 10.41 -1.04
N TYR A 497 -12.32 10.72 -1.91
CA TYR A 497 -12.12 10.99 -3.33
C TYR A 497 -12.70 12.37 -3.66
N HIS A 498 -12.06 13.08 -4.58
CA HIS A 498 -12.37 14.47 -4.85
C HIS A 498 -12.57 14.69 -6.35
N ILE A 499 -13.64 15.39 -6.73
CA ILE A 499 -13.91 15.86 -8.08
C ILE A 499 -13.86 17.40 -8.03
N PRO A 500 -12.81 18.03 -8.61
CA PRO A 500 -12.62 19.46 -8.50
C PRO A 500 -13.35 20.20 -9.61
N MET A 501 -13.89 21.39 -9.31
CA MET A 501 -14.32 22.42 -10.26
C MET A 501 -15.16 21.91 -11.43
N ILE A 502 -16.29 21.31 -11.15
CA ILE A 502 -17.32 20.93 -12.10
C ILE A 502 -18.45 21.98 -12.10
N ASP A 503 -19.30 21.92 -13.11
CA ASP A 503 -20.49 22.78 -13.18
C ASP A 503 -21.37 22.61 -11.94
N GLN A 504 -21.90 23.71 -11.40
CA GLN A 504 -22.64 23.74 -10.14
C GLN A 504 -23.93 22.92 -10.21
N ASP A 505 -24.68 23.03 -11.29
CA ASP A 505 -25.97 22.35 -11.43
C ASP A 505 -25.75 20.85 -11.60
N HIS A 506 -24.73 20.49 -12.36
CA HIS A 506 -24.33 19.09 -12.48
C HIS A 506 -23.79 18.52 -11.15
N ALA A 507 -23.02 19.30 -10.38
CA ALA A 507 -22.55 18.90 -9.06
C ALA A 507 -23.71 18.65 -8.08
N LYS A 508 -24.76 19.50 -8.13
CA LYS A 508 -25.99 19.31 -7.33
C LYS A 508 -26.73 18.06 -7.74
N THR A 509 -26.90 17.84 -9.05
CA THR A 509 -27.56 16.62 -9.57
C THR A 509 -26.85 15.36 -9.09
N ILE A 510 -25.51 15.31 -9.15
CA ILE A 510 -24.72 14.17 -8.63
C ILE A 510 -24.91 14.05 -7.10
N TYR A 511 -24.87 15.15 -6.37
CA TYR A 511 -25.03 15.19 -4.93
C TYR A 511 -26.40 14.62 -4.51
N ASP A 512 -27.48 15.14 -5.08
CA ASP A 512 -28.85 14.74 -4.78
C ASP A 512 -29.11 13.29 -5.19
N TYR A 513 -28.61 12.87 -6.36
CA TYR A 513 -28.75 11.49 -6.84
C TYR A 513 -28.04 10.48 -5.92
N VAL A 514 -26.82 10.79 -5.49
CA VAL A 514 -26.06 9.91 -4.57
C VAL A 514 -26.79 9.79 -3.24
N LEU A 515 -27.29 10.90 -2.65
CA LEU A 515 -28.04 10.87 -1.41
C LEU A 515 -29.32 10.04 -1.55
N TYR A 516 -30.12 10.32 -2.58
CA TYR A 516 -31.35 9.58 -2.86
C TYR A 516 -31.08 8.06 -2.98
N LYS A 517 -30.03 7.68 -3.71
CA LYS A 517 -29.69 6.28 -3.94
C LYS A 517 -29.25 5.56 -2.65
N VAL A 518 -28.44 6.23 -1.82
CA VAL A 518 -27.96 5.69 -0.53
C VAL A 518 -29.13 5.54 0.46
N GLU A 519 -30.03 6.51 0.51
CA GLU A 519 -31.17 6.49 1.42
C GLU A 519 -32.26 5.50 0.98
N SER A 520 -32.52 5.40 -0.35
CA SER A 520 -33.59 4.56 -0.89
C SER A 520 -33.26 3.07 -0.86
N GLU A 521 -32.01 2.68 -1.07
CA GLU A 521 -31.63 1.27 -1.16
C GLU A 521 -31.35 0.62 0.19
N ALA A 522 -31.15 1.38 1.28
CA ALA A 522 -30.89 0.92 2.66
C ALA A 522 -29.95 -0.32 2.77
N LYS A 523 -29.04 -0.49 1.79
CA LYS A 523 -28.09 -1.60 1.77
C LYS A 523 -26.98 -1.36 2.78
N ALA A 524 -26.57 -2.43 3.47
CA ALA A 524 -25.40 -2.38 4.34
C ALA A 524 -24.15 -1.96 3.53
N TRP A 525 -23.49 -0.90 3.95
CA TRP A 525 -22.25 -0.39 3.33
C TRP A 525 -20.98 -1.15 3.77
N MET A 526 -21.13 -2.11 4.72
CA MET A 526 -20.11 -3.03 5.20
C MET A 526 -20.32 -4.44 4.67
#